data_d7708a89f5e6058859ca4c66a3894c57
#
_entry.id   d7708a89f5e6058859ca4c66a3894c57
#
_cell.length_a   1.000
_cell.length_b   1.000
_cell.length_c   1.000
_cell.angle_alpha   90.00
_cell.angle_beta   90.00
_cell.angle_gamma   90.00
#
_symmetry.space_group_name_H-M   'P 1'
#
loop_
_entity.id
_entity.type
_entity.pdbx_description
1 polymer ?
#
loop_
_entity_poly.entity_id
_entity_poly.type
_entity_poly.pdbx_seq_one_letter_code
_entity_poly.pdbx_strand_id
1 'polypeptide(L)'
;MKILLKFILFFLLLTNISNADLLKPNTTLKPMDVLTIQLNSLKNNNIPYKDAGIEQTWVFAHPNNKRATGPLEKFKKMIYSENYHLLIGHENYEITVLDESKNILVYKVYILSKNKKKYYYIWQIEKV
;
A
#
# COMPACT_ATOMS: atom_id res chain seq x y z
N MET A 1 -34.41 -24.48 -12.14
CA MET A 1 -33.06 -24.94 -12.46
C MET A 1 -32.30 -24.01 -13.40
N LYS A 2 -32.86 -23.58 -14.53
CA LYS A 2 -32.22 -22.65 -15.47
C LYS A 2 -31.90 -21.28 -14.85
N ILE A 3 -32.74 -20.77 -13.96
CA ILE A 3 -32.52 -19.48 -13.27
C ILE A 3 -31.36 -19.57 -12.27
N LEU A 4 -31.27 -20.70 -11.55
CA LEU A 4 -30.20 -20.94 -10.59
C LEU A 4 -28.83 -21.02 -11.28
N LEU A 5 -28.77 -21.67 -12.44
CA LEU A 5 -27.55 -21.79 -13.24
C LEU A 5 -27.07 -20.42 -13.75
N LYS A 6 -27.98 -19.56 -14.21
CA LYS A 6 -27.66 -18.19 -14.62
C LYS A 6 -27.14 -17.34 -13.47
N PHE A 7 -27.69 -17.52 -12.28
CA PHE A 7 -27.24 -16.80 -11.08
C PHE A 7 -25.82 -17.21 -10.67
N ILE A 8 -25.52 -18.50 -10.70
CA ILE A 8 -24.18 -19.01 -10.40
C ILE A 8 -23.16 -18.50 -11.43
N LEU A 9 -23.51 -18.48 -12.71
CA LEU A 9 -22.66 -17.97 -13.77
C LEU A 9 -22.36 -16.47 -13.57
N PHE A 10 -23.37 -15.69 -13.21
CA PHE A 10 -23.24 -14.27 -12.91
C PHE A 10 -22.31 -14.03 -11.72
N PHE A 11 -22.43 -14.84 -10.67
CA PHE A 11 -21.57 -14.77 -9.49
C PHE A 11 -20.10 -15.06 -9.84
N LEU A 12 -19.83 -16.04 -10.67
CA LEU A 12 -18.47 -16.35 -11.14
C LEU A 12 -17.87 -15.19 -11.94
N LEU A 13 -18.65 -14.51 -12.77
CA LEU A 13 -18.20 -13.33 -13.49
C LEU A 13 -17.85 -12.18 -12.55
N LEU A 14 -18.61 -11.98 -11.47
CA LEU A 14 -18.32 -10.97 -10.46
C LEU A 14 -17.02 -11.29 -9.70
N THR A 15 -16.76 -12.55 -9.37
CA THR A 15 -15.51 -12.94 -8.69
C THR A 15 -14.30 -12.75 -9.59
N ASN A 16 -14.42 -12.93 -10.91
CA ASN A 16 -13.35 -12.67 -11.86
C ASN A 16 -13.05 -11.16 -12.02
N ILE A 17 -14.05 -10.30 -11.86
CA ILE A 17 -13.89 -8.83 -11.93
C ILE A 17 -13.23 -8.29 -10.66
N SER A 18 -13.32 -8.98 -9.51
CA SER A 18 -12.76 -8.52 -8.24
C SER A 18 -11.24 -8.70 -8.12
N ASN A 19 -10.59 -9.41 -9.06
CA ASN A 19 -9.14 -9.54 -9.13
C ASN A 19 -8.54 -8.35 -9.87
N ALA A 20 -8.59 -7.16 -9.24
CA ALA A 20 -7.95 -5.99 -9.79
C ALA A 20 -6.44 -6.14 -9.75
N ASP A 21 -5.77 -5.81 -10.86
CA ASP A 21 -4.32 -5.73 -10.91
C ASP A 21 -3.82 -4.63 -9.98
N LEU A 22 -2.59 -4.79 -9.49
CA LEU A 22 -1.92 -3.76 -8.70
C LEU A 22 -1.73 -2.49 -9.53
N LEU A 23 -1.90 -1.35 -8.87
CA LEU A 23 -1.60 -0.06 -9.46
C LEU A 23 -0.10 0.03 -9.73
N LYS A 24 0.27 0.71 -10.81
CA LYS A 24 1.66 0.88 -11.22
C LYS A 24 2.04 2.36 -11.26
N PRO A 25 3.30 2.70 -10.99
CA PRO A 25 3.78 4.06 -11.16
C PRO A 25 3.52 4.58 -12.58
N ASN A 26 3.06 5.82 -12.68
CA ASN A 26 2.86 6.50 -13.94
C ASN A 26 3.01 8.02 -13.76
N THR A 27 3.16 8.74 -14.87
CA THR A 27 3.44 10.18 -14.85
C THR A 27 2.26 11.05 -14.41
N THR A 28 1.05 10.49 -14.34
CA THR A 28 -0.14 11.23 -13.90
C THR A 28 -0.26 11.27 -12.37
N LEU A 29 0.42 10.38 -11.66
CA LEU A 29 0.37 10.32 -10.21
C LEU A 29 1.28 11.40 -9.60
N LYS A 30 0.71 12.16 -8.66
CA LYS A 30 1.46 13.11 -7.84
C LYS A 30 2.10 12.38 -6.66
N PRO A 31 3.14 12.94 -6.04
CA PRO A 31 3.76 12.33 -4.85
C PRO A 31 2.76 12.02 -3.73
N MET A 32 1.81 12.90 -3.48
CA MET A 32 0.77 12.66 -2.47
C MET A 32 -0.13 11.47 -2.84
N ASP A 33 -0.38 11.26 -4.13
CA ASP A 33 -1.16 10.10 -4.60
C ASP A 33 -0.42 8.80 -4.29
N VAL A 34 0.89 8.77 -4.54
CA VAL A 34 1.73 7.60 -4.24
C VAL A 34 1.72 7.30 -2.75
N LEU A 35 1.96 8.31 -1.91
CA LEU A 35 1.93 8.15 -0.46
C LEU A 35 0.58 7.62 0.03
N THR A 36 -0.51 8.19 -0.47
CA THR A 36 -1.88 7.78 -0.12
C THR A 36 -2.17 6.34 -0.56
N ILE A 37 -1.73 5.95 -1.75
CA ILE A 37 -1.86 4.57 -2.23
C ILE A 37 -1.14 3.61 -1.29
N GLN A 38 0.08 3.91 -0.91
CA GLN A 38 0.86 3.05 -0.01
C GLN A 38 0.23 2.96 1.37
N LEU A 39 -0.17 4.08 1.95
CA LEU A 39 -0.80 4.10 3.28
C LEU A 39 -2.13 3.35 3.30
N ASN A 40 -3.01 3.58 2.33
CA ASN A 40 -4.29 2.90 2.26
C ASN A 40 -4.13 1.41 1.96
N SER A 41 -3.14 1.05 1.18
CA SER A 41 -2.82 -0.35 0.88
C SER A 41 -2.36 -1.10 2.14
N LEU A 42 -1.49 -0.49 2.95
CA LEU A 42 -1.05 -1.08 4.21
C LEU A 42 -2.18 -1.14 5.24
N LYS A 43 -3.06 -0.15 5.27
CA LYS A 43 -4.26 -0.17 6.11
C LYS A 43 -5.14 -1.36 5.77
N ASN A 44 -5.36 -1.63 4.50
CA ASN A 44 -6.21 -2.71 3.98
C ASN A 44 -5.36 -3.85 3.41
N ASN A 45 -4.34 -4.26 4.14
CA ASN A 45 -3.29 -5.15 3.64
C ASN A 45 -3.78 -6.45 3.01
N ASN A 46 -4.86 -7.03 3.52
CA ASN A 46 -5.36 -8.34 3.08
C ASN A 46 -6.54 -8.24 2.09
N ILE A 47 -6.70 -7.11 1.43
CA ILE A 47 -7.72 -6.89 0.42
C ILE A 47 -7.05 -6.53 -0.91
N PRO A 48 -7.34 -7.26 -2.00
CA PRO A 48 -8.28 -8.38 -2.15
C PRO A 48 -7.75 -9.75 -1.72
N TYR A 49 -6.48 -9.90 -1.40
CA TYR A 49 -5.88 -11.15 -0.92
C TYR A 49 -4.80 -10.84 0.13
N LYS A 50 -4.34 -11.90 0.82
CA LYS A 50 -3.34 -11.77 1.88
C LYS A 50 -2.08 -11.05 1.38
N ASP A 51 -1.66 -10.01 2.10
CA ASP A 51 -0.49 -9.18 1.81
C ASP A 51 -0.53 -8.39 0.49
N ALA A 52 -1.71 -8.26 -0.12
CA ALA A 52 -1.90 -7.43 -1.31
C ALA A 52 -1.44 -5.98 -1.07
N GLY A 53 -1.65 -5.45 0.13
CA GLY A 53 -1.23 -4.10 0.49
C GLY A 53 0.28 -3.94 0.54
N ILE A 54 1.00 -4.91 1.07
CA ILE A 54 2.46 -4.93 1.06
C ILE A 54 2.99 -5.02 -0.36
N GLU A 55 2.39 -5.86 -1.19
CA GLU A 55 2.76 -5.97 -2.61
C GLU A 55 2.53 -4.65 -3.35
N GLN A 56 1.40 -3.98 -3.13
CA GLN A 56 1.12 -2.67 -3.71
C GLN A 56 2.13 -1.62 -3.27
N THR A 57 2.48 -1.62 -2.00
CA THR A 57 3.53 -0.74 -1.45
C THR A 57 4.88 -1.00 -2.11
N TRP A 58 5.22 -2.26 -2.31
CA TRP A 58 6.44 -2.69 -3.00
C TRP A 58 6.51 -2.21 -4.44
N VAL A 59 5.40 -2.25 -5.17
CA VAL A 59 5.35 -1.79 -6.57
C VAL A 59 5.79 -0.33 -6.69
N PHE A 60 5.44 0.51 -5.71
CA PHE A 60 5.81 1.92 -5.69
C PHE A 60 7.12 2.21 -4.96
N ALA A 61 7.78 1.21 -4.40
CA ALA A 61 9.06 1.42 -3.72
C ALA A 61 10.13 1.87 -4.72
N HIS A 62 10.96 2.82 -4.29
CA HIS A 62 12.07 3.31 -5.10
C HIS A 62 13.01 2.15 -5.50
N PRO A 63 13.56 2.14 -6.73
CA PRO A 63 14.46 1.08 -7.16
C PRO A 63 15.63 0.82 -6.20
N ASN A 64 16.18 1.86 -5.58
CA ASN A 64 17.24 1.73 -4.57
C ASN A 64 16.74 0.97 -3.33
N ASN A 65 15.52 1.27 -2.88
CA ASN A 65 14.90 0.54 -1.76
C ASN A 65 14.64 -0.92 -2.12
N LYS A 66 14.18 -1.19 -3.33
CA LYS A 66 13.98 -2.57 -3.79
C LYS A 66 15.27 -3.37 -3.77
N ARG A 67 16.38 -2.76 -4.16
CA ARG A 67 17.71 -3.41 -4.10
C ARG A 67 18.14 -3.67 -2.67
N ALA A 68 17.90 -2.73 -1.77
CA ALA A 68 18.31 -2.84 -0.36
C ALA A 68 17.42 -3.77 0.47
N THR A 69 16.11 -3.79 0.20
CA THR A 69 15.11 -4.49 1.01
C THR A 69 14.48 -5.69 0.34
N GLY A 70 14.77 -5.91 -0.96
CA GLY A 70 14.23 -7.03 -1.72
C GLY A 70 14.99 -8.33 -1.54
N PRO A 71 14.47 -9.41 -2.07
CA PRO A 71 13.23 -9.51 -2.86
C PRO A 71 11.96 -9.29 -2.05
N LEU A 72 10.80 -9.34 -2.71
CA LEU A 72 9.50 -9.06 -2.09
C LEU A 72 9.28 -9.80 -0.77
N GLU A 73 9.68 -11.06 -0.69
CA GLU A 73 9.52 -11.85 0.55
C GLU A 73 10.32 -11.26 1.72
N LYS A 74 11.49 -10.72 1.45
CA LYS A 74 12.29 -10.03 2.45
C LYS A 74 11.64 -8.70 2.86
N PHE A 75 11.10 -7.97 1.90
CA PHE A 75 10.34 -6.74 2.16
C PHE A 75 9.11 -7.03 3.03
N LYS A 76 8.38 -8.10 2.75
CA LYS A 76 7.25 -8.54 3.59
C LYS A 76 7.69 -8.77 5.03
N LYS A 77 8.78 -9.49 5.25
CA LYS A 77 9.33 -9.71 6.59
C LYS A 77 9.69 -8.41 7.30
N MET A 78 10.25 -7.45 6.57
CA MET A 78 10.58 -6.13 7.10
C MET A 78 9.32 -5.40 7.57
N ILE A 79 8.26 -5.40 6.76
CA ILE A 79 7.00 -4.74 7.13
C ILE A 79 6.36 -5.39 8.35
N TYR A 80 6.49 -6.71 8.51
CA TYR A 80 5.98 -7.42 9.70
C TYR A 80 6.88 -7.27 10.93
N SER A 81 8.05 -6.65 10.79
CA SER A 81 8.98 -6.48 11.91
C SER A 81 8.48 -5.48 12.95
N GLU A 82 9.13 -5.45 14.10
CA GLU A 82 8.77 -4.61 15.24
C GLU A 82 8.60 -3.14 14.88
N ASN A 83 9.45 -2.62 14.00
CA ASN A 83 9.42 -1.19 13.66
C ASN A 83 8.33 -0.80 12.66
N TYR A 84 7.81 -1.73 11.88
CA TYR A 84 6.90 -1.42 10.76
C TYR A 84 5.52 -2.08 10.84
N HIS A 85 5.35 -3.12 11.66
CA HIS A 85 4.10 -3.89 11.69
C HIS A 85 2.86 -3.04 12.06
N LEU A 86 3.06 -1.92 12.74
CA LEU A 86 1.97 -1.03 13.14
C LEU A 86 1.33 -0.28 11.97
N LEU A 87 2.01 -0.25 10.83
CA LEU A 87 1.45 0.27 9.58
C LEU A 87 0.32 -0.64 9.05
N ILE A 88 0.41 -1.94 9.32
CA ILE A 88 -0.58 -2.90 8.84
C ILE A 88 -1.87 -2.75 9.63
N GLY A 89 -2.96 -2.46 8.92
CA GLY A 89 -4.27 -2.33 9.54
C GLY A 89 -4.40 -1.12 10.46
N HIS A 90 -3.60 -0.07 10.27
CA HIS A 90 -3.71 1.14 11.07
C HIS A 90 -5.10 1.77 10.95
N GLU A 91 -5.52 2.48 11.99
CA GLU A 91 -6.84 3.12 12.03
C GLU A 91 -6.89 4.41 11.24
N ASN A 92 -5.86 5.24 11.41
CA ASN A 92 -5.83 6.58 10.82
C ASN A 92 -4.40 7.07 10.63
N TYR A 93 -4.24 8.08 9.79
CA TYR A 93 -2.95 8.73 9.58
C TYR A 93 -3.14 10.23 9.36
N GLU A 94 -2.09 10.99 9.65
CA GLU A 94 -1.96 12.41 9.33
C GLU A 94 -0.63 12.65 8.65
N ILE A 95 -0.63 13.48 7.62
CA ILE A 95 0.55 13.76 6.79
C ILE A 95 0.96 15.22 6.97
N THR A 96 2.23 15.44 7.25
CA THR A 96 2.85 16.77 7.27
C THR A 96 3.99 16.81 6.26
N VAL A 97 4.01 17.81 5.41
CA VAL A 97 5.12 18.00 4.45
C VAL A 97 6.30 18.59 5.22
N LEU A 98 7.44 17.91 5.18
CA LEU A 98 8.67 18.40 5.82
C LEU A 98 9.58 19.13 4.85
N ASP A 99 9.65 18.67 3.60
CA ASP A 99 10.51 19.26 2.60
C ASP A 99 9.94 19.01 1.20
N GLU A 100 10.06 20.01 0.35
CA GLU A 100 9.68 19.95 -1.05
C GLU A 100 10.83 20.44 -1.90
N SER A 101 11.42 19.55 -2.68
CA SER A 101 12.31 19.93 -3.75
C SER A 101 11.72 19.49 -5.09
N LYS A 102 12.38 19.81 -6.19
CA LYS A 102 11.86 19.53 -7.54
C LYS A 102 11.54 18.05 -7.76
N ASN A 103 12.36 17.14 -7.22
CA ASN A 103 12.26 15.71 -7.47
C ASN A 103 12.04 14.87 -6.22
N ILE A 104 12.14 15.46 -5.04
CA ILE A 104 12.05 14.74 -3.76
C ILE A 104 11.09 15.49 -2.84
N LEU A 105 10.14 14.74 -2.29
CA LEU A 105 9.25 15.23 -1.23
C LEU A 105 9.42 14.36 0.00
N VAL A 106 9.52 15.00 1.15
CA VAL A 106 9.68 14.33 2.43
C VAL A 106 8.46 14.62 3.29
N TYR A 107 7.84 13.58 3.78
CA TYR A 107 6.63 13.67 4.61
C TYR A 107 6.89 13.06 5.99
N LYS A 108 6.28 13.67 7.00
CA LYS A 108 6.12 13.05 8.31
C LYS A 108 4.71 12.48 8.37
N VAL A 109 4.60 11.18 8.58
CA VAL A 109 3.33 10.48 8.62
C VAL A 109 3.10 10.00 10.05
N TYR A 110 2.09 10.57 10.70
CA TYR A 110 1.64 10.12 12.01
C TYR A 110 0.64 8.98 11.81
N ILE A 111 0.86 7.90 12.52
CA ILE A 111 0.02 6.71 12.45
C ILE A 111 -0.67 6.51 13.80
N LEU A 112 -1.99 6.34 13.76
CA LEU A 112 -2.74 5.77 14.87
C LEU A 112 -2.92 4.28 14.57
N SER A 113 -2.27 3.45 15.36
CA SER A 113 -2.31 2.00 15.15
C SER A 113 -3.65 1.41 15.61
N LYS A 114 -3.89 0.17 15.21
CA LYS A 114 -5.08 -0.60 15.57
C LYS A 114 -5.29 -0.70 17.08
N ASN A 115 -4.21 -0.76 17.85
CA ASN A 115 -4.23 -0.80 19.32
C ASN A 115 -4.12 0.58 19.99
N LYS A 116 -4.44 1.65 19.25
CA LYS A 116 -4.48 3.04 19.72
C LYS A 116 -3.14 3.65 20.10
N LYS A 117 -2.03 3.08 19.67
CA LYS A 117 -0.69 3.67 19.84
C LYS A 117 -0.39 4.64 18.71
N LYS A 118 0.33 5.72 19.04
CA LYS A 118 0.73 6.75 18.09
C LYS A 118 2.20 6.62 17.76
N TYR A 119 2.51 6.56 16.45
CA TYR A 119 3.87 6.50 15.93
C TYR A 119 4.00 7.47 14.77
N TYR A 120 5.22 7.78 14.39
CA TYR A 120 5.46 8.50 13.16
C TYR A 120 6.54 7.84 12.33
N TYR A 121 6.46 8.04 11.02
CA TYR A 121 7.42 7.58 10.04
C TYR A 121 7.80 8.73 9.14
N ILE A 122 9.05 8.74 8.68
CA ILE A 122 9.50 9.66 7.65
C ILE A 122 9.38 8.95 6.31
N TRP A 123 8.66 9.56 5.40
CA TRP A 123 8.35 8.99 4.09
C TRP A 123 8.93 9.88 3.01
N GLN A 124 9.76 9.31 2.15
CA GLN A 124 10.36 10.04 1.06
C GLN A 124 9.83 9.50 -0.27
N ILE A 125 9.32 10.41 -1.09
CA ILE A 125 8.84 10.10 -2.44
C ILE A 125 9.76 10.83 -3.41
N GLU A 126 10.36 10.09 -4.32
CA GLU A 126 11.28 10.62 -5.31
C GLU A 126 10.76 10.33 -6.72
N LYS A 127 10.85 11.33 -7.59
CA LYS A 127 10.57 11.17 -9.01
C LYS A 127 11.74 10.45 -9.67
N VAL A 128 11.44 9.36 -10.33
CA VAL A 128 12.43 8.51 -10.99
C VAL A 128 12.34 8.65 -12.51
#